data_e65b23e8b1035f7eca05f8b8dd801086
#
_entry.id   e65b23e8b1035f7eca05f8b8dd801086
#
_cell.length_a   1.000
_cell.length_b   1.000
_cell.length_c   1.000
_cell.angle_alpha   90.00
_cell.angle_beta   90.00
_cell.angle_gamma   90.00
#
_symmetry.space_group_name_H-M   'P 1'
#
loop_
_entity.id
_entity.type
_entity.pdbx_description
1 polymer ?
#
loop_
_entity_poly.entity_id
_entity_poly.type
_entity_poly.pdbx_seq_one_letter_code
_entity_poly.pdbx_strand_id
1 'polypeptide(L)'
;MRCRIIPLFAAVASVPMLFGATPLSAQEVQRWTLEECIAYAFEHNIEVKQAELDVQTKRLTRSDAGWAYAPDISASSSYSFSSGRVLDPTTYEFVEHQSVNGTSTSVGASVTLFNGMRNLHNLERSRLDLRAALLGVEKARNDIRLNITAYYLEILCAEENIRNAEQTVETLKIQEEKTRKSVEAGKVTSADLLQIRSQLANAENTLLSARNSYDIARLNICQLLEIEDYTTFHTVAPSDNILGDTPMPVSTDALLASAQQLPEVESARLGIDIARRDLRIARSSYYPTLSLSAGYGSSYSDARQKMFMNPDGTYRYEAYPLAEQYKDNASSYISVSLNVPIFGRLTTR
;
A
#
# COMPACT_ATOMS: atom_id res chain seq x y z
N MET A 1 4.04 7.68 -49.76
CA MET A 1 4.16 8.78 -48.80
C MET A 1 5.48 8.64 -48.05
N ARG A 2 6.31 9.66 -48.09
CA ARG A 2 7.73 9.62 -47.73
C ARG A 2 7.89 9.62 -46.20
N CYS A 3 8.51 8.57 -45.66
CA CYS A 3 8.96 8.50 -44.28
C CYS A 3 10.24 9.35 -44.14
N ARG A 4 10.21 10.44 -43.37
CA ARG A 4 11.37 11.24 -43.05
C ARG A 4 12.06 10.70 -41.82
N ILE A 5 13.23 10.12 -42.04
CA ILE A 5 14.18 9.74 -40.99
C ILE A 5 14.96 11.01 -40.62
N ILE A 6 14.87 11.40 -39.35
CA ILE A 6 15.66 12.48 -38.77
C ILE A 6 16.94 11.88 -38.18
N PRO A 7 18.15 12.32 -38.60
CA PRO A 7 19.38 11.86 -37.98
C PRO A 7 19.62 12.59 -36.64
N LEU A 8 19.80 11.82 -35.58
CA LEU A 8 20.20 12.30 -34.27
C LEU A 8 21.70 12.62 -34.28
N PHE A 9 22.05 13.88 -34.32
CA PHE A 9 23.44 14.37 -34.15
C PHE A 9 23.81 14.26 -32.66
N ALA A 10 24.78 13.41 -32.36
CA ALA A 10 25.42 13.32 -31.06
C ALA A 10 26.39 14.49 -30.87
N ALA A 11 25.98 15.47 -30.08
CA ALA A 11 26.88 16.52 -29.58
C ALA A 11 27.53 15.98 -28.28
N VAL A 12 28.81 15.63 -28.40
CA VAL A 12 29.68 15.36 -27.24
C VAL A 12 30.05 16.70 -26.63
N ALA A 13 29.37 17.12 -25.59
CA ALA A 13 29.76 18.25 -24.75
C ALA A 13 30.71 17.78 -23.66
N SER A 14 31.99 18.13 -23.77
CA SER A 14 33.02 18.01 -22.76
C SER A 14 32.69 18.92 -21.57
N VAL A 15 32.21 18.30 -20.46
CA VAL A 15 32.00 18.97 -19.17
C VAL A 15 33.33 18.96 -18.42
N PRO A 16 33.92 20.15 -18.06
CA PRO A 16 35.08 20.18 -17.16
C PRO A 16 34.64 19.71 -15.76
N MET A 17 35.27 18.65 -15.24
CA MET A 17 35.18 18.27 -13.84
C MET A 17 35.79 19.37 -12.97
N LEU A 18 34.97 20.26 -12.47
CA LEU A 18 35.28 21.06 -11.29
C LEU A 18 35.17 20.13 -10.06
N PHE A 19 36.32 19.68 -9.57
CA PHE A 19 36.46 19.15 -8.21
C PHE A 19 36.10 20.28 -7.23
N GLY A 20 34.83 20.46 -6.95
CA GLY A 20 34.37 21.23 -5.81
C GLY A 20 34.74 20.41 -4.55
N ALA A 21 35.73 20.86 -3.80
CA ALA A 21 35.94 20.43 -2.44
C ALA A 21 34.64 20.74 -1.67
N THR A 22 33.83 19.72 -1.42
CA THR A 22 32.72 19.81 -0.47
C THR A 22 33.33 20.18 0.88
N PRO A 23 32.93 21.27 1.53
CA PRO A 23 33.34 21.52 2.90
C PRO A 23 32.89 20.31 3.71
N LEU A 24 33.82 19.74 4.48
CA LEU A 24 33.52 18.77 5.53
C LEU A 24 32.63 19.54 6.52
N SER A 25 31.31 19.45 6.31
CA SER A 25 30.34 19.97 7.26
C SER A 25 30.59 19.21 8.56
N ALA A 26 31.07 19.92 9.58
CA ALA A 26 31.08 19.36 10.92
C ALA A 26 29.66 18.85 11.17
N GLN A 27 29.53 17.55 11.38
CA GLN A 27 28.26 16.89 11.65
C GLN A 27 27.73 17.51 12.95
N GLU A 28 26.82 18.46 12.83
CA GLU A 28 26.10 19.00 13.99
C GLU A 28 25.42 17.81 14.67
N VAL A 29 25.82 17.55 15.90
CA VAL A 29 25.22 16.55 16.77
C VAL A 29 23.75 16.94 16.94
N GLN A 30 22.88 16.32 16.19
CA GLN A 30 21.46 16.64 16.20
C GLN A 30 20.83 16.04 17.45
N ARG A 31 20.49 16.91 18.39
CA ARG A 31 19.82 16.52 19.63
C ARG A 31 18.30 16.55 19.41
N TRP A 32 17.66 15.44 19.70
CA TRP A 32 16.24 15.23 19.46
C TRP A 32 15.45 15.27 20.76
N THR A 33 14.40 16.06 20.78
CA THR A 33 13.35 15.99 21.81
C THR A 33 12.35 14.90 21.47
N LEU A 34 11.60 14.43 22.47
CA LEU A 34 10.54 13.43 22.24
C LEU A 34 9.51 13.92 21.22
N GLU A 35 9.12 15.20 21.29
CA GLU A 35 8.13 15.79 20.39
C GLU A 35 8.64 15.86 18.94
N GLU A 36 9.91 16.21 18.75
CA GLU A 36 10.54 16.22 17.43
C GLU A 36 10.63 14.80 16.84
N CYS A 37 10.96 13.80 17.65
CA CYS A 37 10.96 12.39 17.22
C CYS A 37 9.57 11.94 16.75
N ILE A 38 8.51 12.28 17.51
CA ILE A 38 7.13 11.94 17.15
C ILE A 38 6.72 12.65 15.86
N ALA A 39 7.01 13.95 15.73
CA ALA A 39 6.67 14.72 14.53
C ALA A 39 7.38 14.16 13.28
N TYR A 40 8.68 13.89 13.40
CA TYR A 40 9.47 13.32 12.32
C TYR A 40 8.98 11.94 11.89
N ALA A 41 8.64 11.06 12.84
CA ALA A 41 8.11 9.74 12.54
C ALA A 41 6.77 9.80 11.80
N PHE A 42 5.89 10.74 12.14
CA PHE A 42 4.62 10.88 11.43
C PHE A 42 4.77 11.22 9.93
N GLU A 43 5.88 11.85 9.57
CA GLU A 43 6.17 12.21 8.18
C GLU A 43 6.97 11.11 7.44
N HIS A 44 7.83 10.37 8.16
CA HIS A 44 8.81 9.49 7.53
C HIS A 44 8.53 8.01 7.71
N ASN A 45 7.86 7.62 8.79
CA ASN A 45 7.63 6.21 9.11
C ASN A 45 6.81 5.49 8.05
N ILE A 46 7.28 4.29 7.66
CA ILE A 46 6.68 3.48 6.59
C ILE A 46 5.28 2.99 6.97
N GLU A 47 5.03 2.62 8.22
CA GLU A 47 3.71 2.11 8.66
C GLU A 47 2.64 3.19 8.55
N VAL A 48 2.95 4.44 8.93
CA VAL A 48 2.04 5.58 8.77
C VAL A 48 1.75 5.82 7.29
N LYS A 49 2.78 5.83 6.44
CA LYS A 49 2.63 5.99 4.99
C LYS A 49 1.79 4.87 4.36
N GLN A 50 1.98 3.63 4.79
CA GLN A 50 1.17 2.50 4.35
C GLN A 50 -0.31 2.67 4.71
N ALA A 51 -0.60 3.11 5.94
CA ALA A 51 -1.98 3.38 6.38
C ALA A 51 -2.61 4.53 5.56
N GLU A 52 -1.85 5.58 5.24
CA GLU A 52 -2.31 6.69 4.38
C GLU A 52 -2.57 6.26 2.93
N LEU A 53 -1.72 5.38 2.37
CA LEU A 53 -1.94 4.79 1.05
C LEU A 53 -3.17 3.86 1.02
N ASP A 54 -3.45 3.14 2.12
CA ASP A 54 -4.70 2.35 2.22
C ASP A 54 -5.91 3.27 2.18
N VAL A 55 -5.90 4.41 2.86
CA VAL A 55 -6.98 5.43 2.75
C VAL A 55 -7.17 5.87 1.30
N GLN A 56 -6.09 6.13 0.54
CA GLN A 56 -6.21 6.49 -0.88
C GLN A 56 -6.84 5.35 -1.69
N THR A 57 -6.43 4.12 -1.45
CA THR A 57 -7.00 2.92 -2.08
C THR A 57 -8.50 2.79 -1.80
N LYS A 58 -8.92 2.98 -0.53
CA LYS A 58 -10.34 2.96 -0.15
C LYS A 58 -11.15 4.12 -0.76
N ARG A 59 -10.52 5.30 -0.94
CA ARG A 59 -11.15 6.42 -1.67
C ARG A 59 -11.43 6.06 -3.13
N LEU A 60 -10.47 5.44 -3.81
CA LEU A 60 -10.66 4.97 -5.19
C LEU A 60 -11.74 3.88 -5.25
N THR A 61 -11.70 2.88 -4.38
CA THR A 61 -12.71 1.82 -4.29
C THR A 61 -14.13 2.39 -4.08
N ARG A 62 -14.26 3.43 -3.24
CA ARG A 62 -15.53 4.14 -3.06
C ARG A 62 -15.97 4.86 -4.34
N SER A 63 -15.04 5.49 -5.06
CA SER A 63 -15.31 6.13 -6.35
C SER A 63 -15.80 5.10 -7.36
N ASP A 64 -15.09 3.97 -7.48
CA ASP A 64 -15.46 2.87 -8.38
C ASP A 64 -16.83 2.29 -8.07
N ALA A 65 -17.16 2.11 -6.78
CA ALA A 65 -18.51 1.69 -6.36
C ALA A 65 -19.58 2.71 -6.74
N GLY A 66 -19.25 4.00 -6.83
CA GLY A 66 -20.12 5.06 -7.34
C GLY A 66 -20.30 4.96 -8.87
N TRP A 67 -19.20 4.73 -9.59
CA TRP A 67 -19.22 4.58 -11.04
C TRP A 67 -19.90 3.28 -11.52
N ALA A 68 -20.13 2.30 -10.63
CA ALA A 68 -20.89 1.08 -10.96
C ALA A 68 -22.34 1.34 -11.41
N TYR A 69 -22.84 2.56 -11.30
CA TYR A 69 -24.14 2.98 -11.87
C TYR A 69 -24.03 3.61 -13.26
N ALA A 70 -22.83 3.95 -13.70
CA ALA A 70 -22.60 4.46 -15.04
C ALA A 70 -22.53 3.32 -16.07
N PRO A 71 -22.84 3.57 -17.35
CA PRO A 71 -22.63 2.58 -18.38
C PRO A 71 -21.14 2.32 -18.60
N ASP A 72 -20.79 1.06 -18.77
CA ASP A 72 -19.50 0.63 -19.31
C ASP A 72 -19.56 0.73 -20.84
N ILE A 73 -18.58 1.38 -21.45
CA ILE A 73 -18.48 1.55 -22.89
C ILE A 73 -17.14 0.96 -23.33
N SER A 74 -17.22 -0.02 -24.24
CA SER A 74 -16.04 -0.68 -24.80
C SER A 74 -16.07 -0.70 -26.32
N ALA A 75 -14.91 -0.62 -26.94
CA ALA A 75 -14.72 -0.82 -28.37
C ALA A 75 -13.78 -2.00 -28.58
N SER A 76 -14.13 -2.86 -29.51
CA SER A 76 -13.32 -4.00 -29.91
C SER A 76 -13.17 -4.09 -31.42
N SER A 77 -12.00 -4.51 -31.85
CA SER A 77 -11.71 -4.86 -33.25
C SER A 77 -10.94 -6.15 -33.27
N SER A 78 -11.40 -7.08 -34.09
CA SER A 78 -10.73 -8.36 -34.26
C SER A 78 -10.46 -8.65 -35.73
N TYR A 79 -9.32 -9.28 -35.99
CA TYR A 79 -8.97 -9.87 -37.28
C TYR A 79 -8.89 -11.38 -37.09
N SER A 80 -9.52 -12.13 -37.98
CA SER A 80 -9.51 -13.59 -37.98
C SER A 80 -9.02 -14.13 -39.30
N PHE A 81 -8.17 -15.14 -39.23
CA PHE A 81 -7.79 -15.97 -40.36
C PHE A 81 -8.23 -17.39 -40.07
N SER A 82 -9.02 -17.97 -40.97
CA SER A 82 -9.43 -19.36 -40.88
C SER A 82 -9.10 -20.07 -42.18
N SER A 83 -8.64 -21.31 -42.08
CA SER A 83 -8.30 -22.14 -43.23
C SER A 83 -8.87 -23.54 -43.03
N GLY A 84 -9.51 -24.07 -44.08
CA GLY A 84 -10.10 -25.40 -44.04
C GLY A 84 -11.42 -25.44 -44.78
N ARG A 85 -12.36 -26.28 -44.32
CA ARG A 85 -13.72 -26.33 -44.86
C ARG A 85 -14.56 -25.20 -44.25
N VAL A 86 -14.87 -24.21 -45.03
CA VAL A 86 -15.57 -22.98 -44.60
C VAL A 86 -16.91 -22.87 -45.33
N LEU A 87 -17.91 -22.38 -44.62
CA LEU A 87 -19.20 -22.01 -45.24
C LEU A 87 -19.02 -20.67 -45.96
N ASP A 88 -19.27 -20.67 -47.29
CA ASP A 88 -19.26 -19.43 -48.08
C ASP A 88 -20.44 -18.56 -47.62
N PRO A 89 -20.22 -17.34 -47.14
CA PRO A 89 -21.27 -16.48 -46.63
C PRO A 89 -22.16 -15.89 -47.74
N THR A 90 -21.80 -16.09 -49.01
CA THR A 90 -22.57 -15.62 -50.18
C THR A 90 -23.50 -16.71 -50.76
N THR A 91 -22.95 -17.92 -50.97
CA THR A 91 -23.68 -19.04 -51.58
C THR A 91 -24.31 -19.97 -50.55
N TYR A 92 -23.88 -19.90 -49.26
CA TYR A 92 -24.27 -20.81 -48.18
C TYR A 92 -23.89 -22.27 -48.45
N GLU A 93 -22.85 -22.51 -49.29
CA GLU A 93 -22.30 -23.83 -49.57
C GLU A 93 -20.96 -24.03 -48.82
N PHE A 94 -20.63 -25.26 -48.51
CA PHE A 94 -19.33 -25.59 -47.93
C PHE A 94 -18.26 -25.67 -48.99
N VAL A 95 -17.25 -24.83 -48.92
CA VAL A 95 -16.05 -24.85 -49.76
C VAL A 95 -14.89 -25.49 -49.00
N GLU A 96 -14.25 -26.49 -49.64
CA GLU A 96 -13.13 -27.17 -49.07
C GLU A 96 -11.81 -26.42 -49.41
N HIS A 97 -10.85 -26.42 -48.48
CA HIS A 97 -9.50 -25.84 -48.66
C HIS A 97 -9.47 -24.34 -48.96
N GLN A 98 -10.44 -23.60 -48.51
CA GLN A 98 -10.46 -22.13 -48.62
C GLN A 98 -9.85 -21.48 -47.37
N SER A 99 -9.07 -20.41 -47.53
CA SER A 99 -8.67 -19.51 -46.49
C SER A 99 -9.56 -18.28 -46.52
N VAL A 100 -10.05 -17.87 -45.34
CA VAL A 100 -10.92 -16.72 -45.18
C VAL A 100 -10.34 -15.77 -44.15
N ASN A 101 -10.23 -14.51 -44.53
CA ASN A 101 -9.87 -13.41 -43.68
C ASN A 101 -11.13 -12.63 -43.29
N GLY A 102 -11.28 -12.41 -42.00
CA GLY A 102 -12.38 -11.61 -41.47
C GLY A 102 -11.91 -10.50 -40.55
N THR A 103 -12.65 -9.40 -40.57
CA THR A 103 -12.44 -8.31 -39.60
C THR A 103 -13.80 -7.96 -39.02
N SER A 104 -13.91 -7.83 -37.70
CA SER A 104 -15.08 -7.30 -37.05
C SER A 104 -14.71 -6.16 -36.11
N THR A 105 -15.50 -5.10 -36.13
CA THR A 105 -15.33 -3.95 -35.26
C THR A 105 -16.66 -3.62 -34.60
N SER A 106 -16.67 -3.45 -33.29
CA SER A 106 -17.88 -3.11 -32.56
C SER A 106 -17.61 -2.14 -31.43
N VAL A 107 -18.60 -1.33 -31.11
CA VAL A 107 -18.68 -0.49 -29.91
C VAL A 107 -19.92 -0.94 -29.16
N GLY A 108 -19.76 -1.23 -27.88
CA GLY A 108 -20.86 -1.65 -27.02
C GLY A 108 -20.91 -0.80 -25.75
N ALA A 109 -22.11 -0.61 -25.25
CA ALA A 109 -22.37 -0.01 -23.96
C ALA A 109 -23.30 -0.91 -23.16
N SER A 110 -23.02 -1.09 -21.86
CA SER A 110 -23.88 -1.86 -20.97
C SER A 110 -24.02 -1.17 -19.62
N VAL A 111 -25.21 -1.25 -19.04
CA VAL A 111 -25.47 -0.72 -17.69
C VAL A 111 -26.41 -1.66 -16.94
N THR A 112 -26.09 -1.88 -15.68
CA THR A 112 -26.93 -2.64 -14.76
C THR A 112 -27.98 -1.72 -14.16
N LEU A 113 -29.24 -1.92 -14.50
CA LEU A 113 -30.37 -1.12 -14.00
C LEU A 113 -30.81 -1.58 -12.60
N PHE A 114 -30.77 -2.89 -12.36
CA PHE A 114 -31.13 -3.49 -11.06
C PHE A 114 -30.35 -4.79 -10.84
N ASN A 115 -29.84 -4.99 -9.65
CA ASN A 115 -29.11 -6.20 -9.23
C ASN A 115 -29.35 -6.56 -7.75
N GLY A 116 -30.60 -6.45 -7.31
CA GLY A 116 -30.96 -6.76 -5.92
C GLY A 116 -30.34 -5.79 -4.90
N MET A 117 -30.18 -4.52 -5.26
CA MET A 117 -29.53 -3.48 -4.44
C MET A 117 -28.03 -3.73 -4.15
N ARG A 118 -27.39 -4.66 -4.86
CA ARG A 118 -25.97 -4.97 -4.67
C ARG A 118 -25.08 -3.73 -4.81
N ASN A 119 -25.28 -2.91 -5.85
CA ASN A 119 -24.50 -1.70 -6.07
C ASN A 119 -24.67 -0.71 -4.91
N LEU A 120 -25.89 -0.55 -4.38
CA LEU A 120 -26.15 0.30 -3.22
C LEU A 120 -25.39 -0.19 -1.99
N HIS A 121 -25.49 -1.48 -1.67
CA HIS A 121 -24.79 -2.04 -0.52
C HIS A 121 -23.25 -2.02 -0.68
N ASN A 122 -22.74 -2.20 -1.90
CA ASN A 122 -21.31 -2.04 -2.19
C ASN A 122 -20.85 -0.60 -1.96
N LEU A 123 -21.61 0.41 -2.39
CA LEU A 123 -21.31 1.82 -2.14
C LEU A 123 -21.34 2.15 -0.65
N GLU A 124 -22.32 1.64 0.09
CA GLU A 124 -22.40 1.84 1.54
C GLU A 124 -21.26 1.13 2.27
N ARG A 125 -20.92 -0.09 1.87
CA ARG A 125 -19.77 -0.82 2.37
C ARG A 125 -18.47 -0.05 2.14
N SER A 126 -18.22 0.41 0.92
CA SER A 126 -16.99 1.16 0.59
C SER A 126 -16.86 2.49 1.36
N ARG A 127 -17.98 3.11 1.75
CA ARG A 127 -17.97 4.27 2.65
C ARG A 127 -17.54 3.90 4.07
N LEU A 128 -18.00 2.75 4.58
CA LEU A 128 -17.61 2.24 5.89
C LEU A 128 -16.13 1.79 5.88
N ASP A 129 -15.68 1.12 4.82
CA ASP A 129 -14.28 0.71 4.62
C ASP A 129 -13.35 1.94 4.63
N LEU A 130 -13.73 3.02 3.94
CA LEU A 130 -12.97 4.28 3.95
C LEU A 130 -12.89 4.87 5.37
N ARG A 131 -14.00 4.85 6.12
CA ARG A 131 -14.01 5.35 7.49
C ARG A 131 -13.14 4.49 8.41
N ALA A 132 -13.17 3.18 8.25
CA ALA A 132 -12.31 2.26 8.99
C ALA A 132 -10.82 2.49 8.66
N ALA A 133 -10.48 2.74 7.42
CA ALA A 133 -9.11 3.06 7.02
C ALA A 133 -8.60 4.39 7.61
N LEU A 134 -9.45 5.41 7.72
CA LEU A 134 -9.11 6.67 8.39
C LEU A 134 -8.78 6.45 9.87
N LEU A 135 -9.58 5.64 10.58
CA LEU A 135 -9.28 5.24 11.96
C LEU A 135 -8.00 4.39 12.05
N GLY A 136 -7.70 3.61 10.99
CA GLY A 136 -6.45 2.87 10.86
C GLY A 136 -5.21 3.78 10.86
N VAL A 137 -5.27 4.94 10.20
CA VAL A 137 -4.18 5.94 10.25
C VAL A 137 -4.02 6.52 11.65
N GLU A 138 -5.13 6.85 12.32
CA GLU A 138 -5.07 7.36 13.71
C GLU A 138 -4.49 6.32 14.65
N LYS A 139 -4.89 5.05 14.51
CA LYS A 139 -4.32 3.95 15.26
C LYS A 139 -2.81 3.82 15.01
N ALA A 140 -2.37 3.77 13.76
CA ALA A 140 -0.95 3.67 13.41
C ALA A 140 -0.12 4.81 14.03
N ARG A 141 -0.64 6.04 13.98
CA ARG A 141 0.01 7.20 14.63
C ARG A 141 0.10 7.07 16.15
N ASN A 142 -0.95 6.53 16.79
CA ASN A 142 -0.92 6.28 18.23
C ASN A 142 0.08 5.18 18.60
N ASP A 143 0.12 4.08 17.86
CA ASP A 143 1.05 2.98 18.06
C ASP A 143 2.51 3.47 17.91
N ILE A 144 2.80 4.24 16.87
CA ILE A 144 4.12 4.85 16.65
C ILE A 144 4.50 5.82 17.78
N ARG A 145 3.57 6.68 18.23
CA ARG A 145 3.79 7.58 19.37
C ARG A 145 4.17 6.80 20.63
N LEU A 146 3.45 5.72 20.94
CA LEU A 146 3.73 4.88 22.10
C LEU A 146 5.10 4.22 21.99
N ASN A 147 5.43 3.65 20.82
CA ASN A 147 6.71 2.99 20.59
C ASN A 147 7.88 3.97 20.69
N ILE A 148 7.78 5.16 20.08
CA ILE A 148 8.80 6.21 20.21
C ILE A 148 8.98 6.62 21.67
N THR A 149 7.88 6.84 22.40
CA THR A 149 7.94 7.21 23.81
C THR A 149 8.66 6.14 24.63
N ALA A 150 8.35 4.86 24.39
CA ALA A 150 8.98 3.74 25.09
C ALA A 150 10.48 3.68 24.80
N TYR A 151 10.90 3.72 23.55
CA TYR A 151 12.32 3.68 23.18
C TYR A 151 13.08 4.93 23.61
N TYR A 152 12.45 6.09 23.58
CA TYR A 152 13.05 7.34 24.09
C TYR A 152 13.36 7.24 25.59
N LEU A 153 12.41 6.74 26.37
CA LEU A 153 12.60 6.51 27.80
C LEU A 153 13.66 5.42 28.08
N GLU A 154 13.71 4.38 27.23
CA GLU A 154 14.73 3.33 27.33
C GLU A 154 16.13 3.90 27.13
N ILE A 155 16.33 4.82 26.17
CA ILE A 155 17.61 5.52 25.97
C ILE A 155 18.00 6.32 27.22
N LEU A 156 17.07 7.11 27.76
CA LEU A 156 17.32 7.90 28.97
C LEU A 156 17.71 7.01 30.18
N CYS A 157 17.00 5.90 30.36
CA CYS A 157 17.34 4.93 31.40
C CYS A 157 18.72 4.29 31.17
N ALA A 158 19.06 3.98 29.91
CA ALA A 158 20.36 3.41 29.58
C ALA A 158 21.50 4.41 29.81
N GLU A 159 21.31 5.70 29.53
CA GLU A 159 22.26 6.78 29.84
C GLU A 159 22.54 6.87 31.35
N GLU A 160 21.50 6.83 32.18
CA GLU A 160 21.67 6.84 33.64
C GLU A 160 22.38 5.57 34.15
N ASN A 161 22.08 4.40 33.54
CA ASN A 161 22.76 3.16 33.88
C ASN A 161 24.28 3.22 33.56
N ILE A 162 24.64 3.82 32.42
CA ILE A 162 26.05 4.06 32.06
C ILE A 162 26.72 4.96 33.12
N ARG A 163 26.09 6.11 33.48
CA ARG A 163 26.59 7.04 34.46
C ARG A 163 26.84 6.36 35.81
N ASN A 164 25.89 5.57 36.29
CA ASN A 164 25.99 4.81 37.52
C ASN A 164 27.11 3.75 37.49
N ALA A 165 27.24 3.03 36.35
CA ALA A 165 28.30 2.05 36.16
C ALA A 165 29.69 2.71 36.09
N GLU A 166 29.84 3.85 35.42
CA GLU A 166 31.09 4.65 35.37
C GLU A 166 31.53 5.12 36.76
N GLN A 167 30.58 5.63 37.56
CA GLN A 167 30.85 6.03 38.94
C GLN A 167 31.29 4.86 39.81
N THR A 168 30.70 3.66 39.61
CA THR A 168 31.09 2.44 40.32
C THR A 168 32.50 2.02 39.94
N VAL A 169 32.86 2.01 38.66
CA VAL A 169 34.18 1.67 38.14
C VAL A 169 35.23 2.65 38.72
N GLU A 170 34.93 3.95 38.70
CA GLU A 170 35.84 4.98 39.23
C GLU A 170 36.08 4.79 40.74
N THR A 171 35.02 4.52 41.50
CA THR A 171 35.13 4.25 42.94
C THR A 171 35.98 3.01 43.21
N LEU A 172 35.82 1.93 42.47
CA LEU A 172 36.62 0.70 42.61
C LEU A 172 38.08 0.89 42.17
N LYS A 173 38.35 1.71 41.16
CA LYS A 173 39.72 2.08 40.76
C LYS A 173 40.44 2.81 41.90
N ILE A 174 39.80 3.78 42.54
CA ILE A 174 40.34 4.49 43.70
C ILE A 174 40.59 3.52 44.85
N GLN A 175 39.70 2.58 45.09
CA GLN A 175 39.82 1.59 46.14
C GLN A 175 40.94 0.57 45.85
N GLU A 176 41.10 0.12 44.59
CA GLU A 176 42.20 -0.75 44.16
C GLU A 176 43.53 -0.08 44.45
N GLU A 177 43.71 1.19 44.05
CA GLU A 177 44.96 1.94 44.27
C GLU A 177 45.28 2.09 45.76
N LYS A 178 44.29 2.38 46.62
CA LYS A 178 44.43 2.43 48.04
C LYS A 178 44.86 1.09 48.66
N THR A 179 44.19 0.01 48.21
CA THR A 179 44.49 -1.35 48.69
C THR A 179 45.85 -1.79 48.22
N ARG A 180 46.30 -1.48 47.01
CA ARG A 180 47.61 -1.77 46.46
C ARG A 180 48.69 -1.13 47.35
N LYS A 181 48.56 0.17 47.68
CA LYS A 181 49.47 0.85 48.55
C LYS A 181 49.50 0.26 49.98
N SER A 182 48.37 -0.24 50.48
CA SER A 182 48.26 -0.87 51.77
C SER A 182 48.94 -2.25 51.82
N VAL A 183 48.85 -3.02 50.70
CA VAL A 183 49.58 -4.29 50.54
C VAL A 183 51.07 -4.05 50.49
N GLU A 184 51.54 -3.05 49.72
CA GLU A 184 52.95 -2.66 49.64
C GLU A 184 53.50 -2.22 51.00
N ALA A 185 52.68 -1.60 51.85
CA ALA A 185 53.01 -1.23 53.22
C ALA A 185 52.86 -2.40 54.25
N GLY A 186 52.49 -3.60 53.79
CA GLY A 186 52.32 -4.79 54.66
C GLY A 186 51.10 -4.74 55.58
N LYS A 187 50.12 -3.86 55.36
CA LYS A 187 48.92 -3.65 56.21
C LYS A 187 47.74 -4.55 55.89
N VAL A 188 47.66 -5.02 54.67
CA VAL A 188 46.56 -5.90 54.18
C VAL A 188 47.12 -7.02 53.29
N THR A 189 46.34 -8.07 53.05
CA THR A 189 46.80 -9.25 52.30
C THR A 189 46.72 -9.06 50.78
N SER A 190 47.55 -9.81 50.05
CA SER A 190 47.46 -9.84 48.59
C SER A 190 46.09 -10.42 48.11
N ALA A 191 45.44 -11.24 48.93
CA ALA A 191 44.10 -11.76 48.65
C ALA A 191 43.05 -10.64 48.59
N ASP A 192 43.15 -9.64 49.48
CA ASP A 192 42.26 -8.48 49.51
C ASP A 192 42.40 -7.66 48.21
N LEU A 193 43.62 -7.47 47.71
CA LEU A 193 43.84 -6.79 46.41
C LEU A 193 43.25 -7.58 45.24
N LEU A 194 43.42 -8.89 45.21
CA LEU A 194 42.82 -9.75 44.17
C LEU A 194 41.30 -9.71 44.20
N GLN A 195 40.69 -9.64 45.39
CA GLN A 195 39.24 -9.49 45.52
C GLN A 195 38.74 -8.16 44.94
N ILE A 196 39.40 -7.03 45.23
CA ILE A 196 39.04 -5.72 44.66
C ILE A 196 39.24 -5.71 43.15
N ARG A 197 40.31 -6.31 42.63
CA ARG A 197 40.51 -6.45 41.17
C ARG A 197 39.39 -7.28 40.48
N SER A 198 38.95 -8.34 41.13
CA SER A 198 37.81 -9.12 40.64
C SER A 198 36.53 -8.28 40.60
N GLN A 199 36.28 -7.47 41.66
CA GLN A 199 35.12 -6.57 41.69
C GLN A 199 35.23 -5.49 40.61
N LEU A 200 36.41 -4.92 40.37
CA LEU A 200 36.66 -3.94 39.33
C LEU A 200 36.39 -4.54 37.93
N ALA A 201 36.92 -5.72 37.63
CA ALA A 201 36.68 -6.40 36.36
C ALA A 201 35.19 -6.69 36.13
N ASN A 202 34.44 -7.07 37.17
CA ASN A 202 32.99 -7.27 37.10
C ASN A 202 32.25 -5.93 36.82
N ALA A 203 32.68 -4.85 37.48
CA ALA A 203 32.10 -3.52 37.26
C ALA A 203 32.38 -2.99 35.83
N GLU A 204 33.58 -3.23 35.29
CA GLU A 204 33.90 -2.90 33.88
C GLU A 204 33.08 -3.69 32.89
N ASN A 205 32.83 -4.98 33.15
CA ASN A 205 31.89 -5.79 32.34
C ASN A 205 30.47 -5.24 32.41
N THR A 206 30.01 -4.79 33.58
CA THR A 206 28.69 -4.16 33.75
C THR A 206 28.60 -2.87 32.94
N LEU A 207 29.65 -2.03 32.98
CA LEU A 207 29.71 -0.81 32.17
C LEU A 207 29.66 -1.11 30.67
N LEU A 208 30.41 -2.13 30.21
CA LEU A 208 30.36 -2.54 28.79
C LEU A 208 28.97 -2.99 28.40
N SER A 209 28.29 -3.78 29.23
CA SER A 209 26.92 -4.21 29.01
C SER A 209 25.94 -3.04 28.95
N ALA A 210 26.10 -2.04 29.83
CA ALA A 210 25.26 -0.83 29.83
C ALA A 210 25.44 -0.02 28.53
N ARG A 211 26.66 0.13 28.04
CA ARG A 211 26.98 0.80 26.78
C ARG A 211 26.35 0.07 25.59
N ASN A 212 26.45 -1.25 25.54
CA ASN A 212 25.81 -2.06 24.49
C ASN A 212 24.28 -1.89 24.51
N SER A 213 23.67 -1.87 25.70
CA SER A 213 22.23 -1.65 25.83
C SER A 213 21.80 -0.26 25.31
N TYR A 214 22.62 0.77 25.60
CA TYR A 214 22.38 2.11 25.07
C TYR A 214 22.44 2.16 23.55
N ASP A 215 23.47 1.53 22.95
CA ASP A 215 23.60 1.51 21.49
C ASP A 215 22.43 0.75 20.83
N ILE A 216 21.95 -0.34 21.44
CA ILE A 216 20.76 -1.08 20.96
C ILE A 216 19.50 -0.21 21.06
N ALA A 217 19.29 0.50 22.18
CA ALA A 217 18.15 1.38 22.35
C ALA A 217 18.14 2.51 21.31
N ARG A 218 19.32 3.11 21.01
CA ARG A 218 19.48 4.10 19.94
C ARG A 218 19.17 3.51 18.57
N LEU A 219 19.64 2.32 18.29
CA LEU A 219 19.36 1.63 17.03
C LEU A 219 17.85 1.40 16.83
N ASN A 220 17.16 0.95 17.90
CA ASN A 220 15.72 0.69 17.86
C ASN A 220 14.90 1.94 17.51
N ILE A 221 15.21 3.08 18.15
CA ILE A 221 14.49 4.33 17.85
C ILE A 221 14.85 4.84 16.44
N CYS A 222 16.12 4.75 16.02
CA CYS A 222 16.51 5.15 14.67
C CYS A 222 15.85 4.33 13.57
N GLN A 223 15.67 3.02 13.79
CA GLN A 223 14.89 2.17 12.88
C GLN A 223 13.44 2.64 12.78
N LEU A 224 12.82 3.02 13.89
CA LEU A 224 11.44 3.51 13.90
C LEU A 224 11.30 4.88 13.22
N LEU A 225 12.35 5.71 13.32
CA LEU A 225 12.45 7.02 12.67
C LEU A 225 12.93 6.94 11.22
N GLU A 226 13.35 5.77 10.73
CA GLU A 226 13.96 5.59 9.39
C GLU A 226 15.25 6.41 9.22
N ILE A 227 16.05 6.55 10.30
CA ILE A 227 17.35 7.23 10.29
C ILE A 227 18.45 6.18 10.09
N GLU A 228 19.26 6.32 9.03
CA GLU A 228 20.30 5.35 8.69
C GLU A 228 21.47 5.34 9.67
N ASP A 229 21.88 6.50 10.18
CA ASP A 229 23.03 6.64 11.09
C ASP A 229 22.60 6.88 12.53
N TYR A 230 22.55 5.79 13.31
CA TYR A 230 22.21 5.85 14.73
C TYR A 230 23.31 6.51 15.59
N THR A 231 24.55 6.66 15.08
CA THR A 231 25.66 7.20 15.87
C THR A 231 25.55 8.70 16.08
N THR A 232 24.85 9.40 15.21
CA THR A 232 24.60 10.85 15.30
C THR A 232 23.36 11.21 16.11
N PHE A 233 22.53 10.22 16.46
CA PHE A 233 21.29 10.42 17.20
C PHE A 233 21.57 10.58 18.69
N HIS A 234 21.16 11.69 19.28
CA HIS A 234 21.25 11.96 20.71
C HIS A 234 19.93 12.50 21.24
N THR A 235 19.51 12.01 22.39
CA THR A 235 18.31 12.47 23.07
C THR A 235 18.60 13.69 23.95
N VAL A 236 17.61 14.52 24.18
CA VAL A 236 17.62 15.60 25.18
C VAL A 236 16.89 15.10 26.41
N ALA A 237 17.55 15.09 27.56
CA ALA A 237 16.86 14.79 28.81
C ALA A 237 15.77 15.86 29.01
N PRO A 238 14.51 15.45 29.23
CA PRO A 238 13.44 16.41 29.49
C PRO A 238 13.77 17.21 30.77
N SER A 239 13.48 18.51 30.74
CA SER A 239 13.57 19.33 31.93
C SER A 239 12.66 18.76 33.04
N ASP A 240 13.14 18.77 34.28
CA ASP A 240 12.68 18.05 35.48
C ASP A 240 11.16 18.00 35.81
N ASN A 241 10.27 18.36 34.92
CA ASN A 241 8.85 18.55 35.23
C ASN A 241 7.89 17.79 34.29
N ILE A 242 8.30 16.66 33.68
CA ILE A 242 7.37 15.84 32.86
C ILE A 242 6.32 15.13 33.74
N LEU A 243 6.66 14.80 34.97
CA LEU A 243 5.73 14.33 35.99
C LEU A 243 5.13 15.54 36.73
N GLY A 244 4.70 16.57 35.99
CA GLY A 244 3.98 17.66 36.61
C GLY A 244 2.88 17.10 37.52
N ASP A 245 2.60 17.81 38.61
CA ASP A 245 1.51 17.57 39.57
C ASP A 245 0.13 17.48 38.90
N THR A 246 -0.01 16.57 37.94
CA THR A 246 -1.33 16.25 37.40
C THR A 246 -1.91 15.19 38.33
N PRO A 247 -2.76 15.59 39.29
CA PRO A 247 -3.51 14.60 40.03
C PRO A 247 -4.31 13.82 39.02
N MET A 248 -4.12 12.55 38.95
CA MET A 248 -4.99 11.63 38.21
C MET A 248 -6.16 11.20 39.11
N PRO A 249 -7.20 11.98 39.28
CA PRO A 249 -8.45 11.47 39.73
C PRO A 249 -9.29 11.14 38.50
N VAL A 250 -8.82 10.21 37.67
CA VAL A 250 -9.68 9.74 36.60
C VAL A 250 -10.58 8.69 37.23
N SER A 251 -11.86 9.00 37.38
CA SER A 251 -12.83 7.99 37.78
C SER A 251 -12.86 6.85 36.79
N THR A 252 -13.09 5.62 37.23
CA THR A 252 -13.16 4.44 36.38
C THR A 252 -14.16 4.65 35.23
N ASP A 253 -15.27 5.36 35.51
CA ASP A 253 -16.28 5.66 34.49
C ASP A 253 -15.78 6.62 33.41
N ALA A 254 -14.95 7.59 33.75
CA ALA A 254 -14.35 8.53 32.79
C ALA A 254 -13.29 7.82 31.93
N LEU A 255 -12.50 6.89 32.53
CA LEU A 255 -11.57 6.04 31.78
C LEU A 255 -12.31 5.10 30.81
N LEU A 256 -13.41 4.51 31.24
CA LEU A 256 -14.24 3.65 30.39
C LEU A 256 -14.86 4.43 29.24
N ALA A 257 -15.33 5.65 29.50
CA ALA A 257 -15.89 6.52 28.46
C ALA A 257 -14.84 6.94 27.42
N SER A 258 -13.61 7.25 27.85
CA SER A 258 -12.52 7.58 26.92
C SER A 258 -12.06 6.34 26.14
N ALA A 259 -11.98 5.17 26.77
CA ALA A 259 -11.63 3.91 26.10
C ALA A 259 -12.63 3.55 25.00
N GLN A 260 -13.92 3.88 25.16
CA GLN A 260 -14.93 3.64 24.12
C GLN A 260 -14.76 4.53 22.88
N GLN A 261 -14.00 5.62 22.98
CA GLN A 261 -13.70 6.55 21.88
C GLN A 261 -12.38 6.22 21.17
N LEU A 262 -11.68 5.19 21.60
CA LEU A 262 -10.42 4.76 20.94
C LEU A 262 -10.69 4.33 19.49
N PRO A 263 -9.81 4.68 18.55
CA PRO A 263 -9.93 4.31 17.14
C PRO A 263 -10.14 2.81 16.92
N GLU A 264 -9.54 1.95 17.76
CA GLU A 264 -9.67 0.50 17.68
C GLU A 264 -11.10 0.04 17.98
N VAL A 265 -11.75 0.64 18.99
CA VAL A 265 -13.12 0.29 19.37
C VAL A 265 -14.11 0.75 18.31
N GLU A 266 -13.93 1.96 17.78
CA GLU A 266 -14.76 2.47 16.69
C GLU A 266 -14.55 1.64 15.42
N SER A 267 -13.31 1.29 15.07
CA SER A 267 -12.98 0.41 13.95
C SER A 267 -13.64 -0.97 14.08
N ALA A 268 -13.63 -1.56 15.28
CA ALA A 268 -14.31 -2.83 15.54
C ALA A 268 -15.83 -2.74 15.33
N ARG A 269 -16.46 -1.64 15.75
CA ARG A 269 -17.91 -1.37 15.51
C ARG A 269 -18.19 -1.25 14.02
N LEU A 270 -17.37 -0.51 13.28
CA LEU A 270 -17.48 -0.41 11.81
C LEU A 270 -17.31 -1.78 11.16
N GLY A 271 -16.42 -2.64 11.67
CA GLY A 271 -16.26 -4.02 11.20
C GLY A 271 -17.56 -4.83 11.25
N ILE A 272 -18.35 -4.67 12.31
CA ILE A 272 -19.67 -5.30 12.41
C ILE A 272 -20.63 -4.76 11.33
N ASP A 273 -20.63 -3.46 11.10
CA ASP A 273 -21.52 -2.85 10.09
C ASP A 273 -21.08 -3.23 8.67
N ILE A 274 -19.79 -3.32 8.40
CA ILE A 274 -19.24 -3.84 7.14
C ILE A 274 -19.72 -5.29 6.91
N ALA A 275 -19.58 -6.18 7.91
CA ALA A 275 -20.03 -7.55 7.82
C ALA A 275 -21.56 -7.66 7.58
N ARG A 276 -22.33 -6.76 8.17
CA ARG A 276 -23.79 -6.66 7.89
C ARG A 276 -24.08 -6.26 6.43
N ARG A 277 -23.25 -5.37 5.85
CA ARG A 277 -23.38 -5.01 4.43
C ARG A 277 -22.97 -6.17 3.53
N ASP A 278 -21.90 -6.91 3.87
CA ASP A 278 -21.48 -8.10 3.15
C ASP A 278 -22.58 -9.16 3.11
N LEU A 279 -23.27 -9.38 4.23
CA LEU A 279 -24.43 -10.27 4.26
C LEU A 279 -25.56 -9.80 3.29
N ARG A 280 -25.82 -8.47 3.22
CA ARG A 280 -26.83 -7.93 2.30
C ARG A 280 -26.38 -8.06 0.83
N ILE A 281 -25.08 -7.84 0.55
CA ILE A 281 -24.49 -8.05 -0.76
C ILE A 281 -24.61 -9.52 -1.18
N ALA A 282 -24.32 -10.46 -0.30
CA ALA A 282 -24.51 -11.89 -0.58
C ALA A 282 -25.97 -12.21 -0.87
N ARG A 283 -26.89 -11.72 -0.05
CA ARG A 283 -28.35 -11.89 -0.25
C ARG A 283 -28.88 -11.27 -1.53
N SER A 284 -28.20 -10.24 -2.08
CA SER A 284 -28.60 -9.63 -3.36
C SER A 284 -28.59 -10.63 -4.52
N SER A 285 -27.81 -11.72 -4.41
CA SER A 285 -27.77 -12.79 -5.43
C SER A 285 -29.05 -13.61 -5.55
N TYR A 286 -29.99 -13.50 -4.61
CA TYR A 286 -31.31 -14.12 -4.71
C TYR A 286 -32.29 -13.29 -5.54
N TYR A 287 -31.99 -12.03 -5.83
CA TYR A 287 -32.88 -11.14 -6.57
C TYR A 287 -32.57 -11.16 -8.06
N PRO A 288 -33.57 -10.84 -8.90
CA PRO A 288 -33.34 -10.69 -10.32
C PRO A 288 -32.31 -9.61 -10.64
N THR A 289 -31.62 -9.77 -11.78
CA THR A 289 -30.77 -8.73 -12.36
C THR A 289 -31.38 -8.25 -13.67
N LEU A 290 -31.44 -6.93 -13.82
CA LEU A 290 -31.91 -6.24 -15.02
C LEU A 290 -30.77 -5.43 -15.61
N SER A 291 -30.43 -5.67 -16.85
CA SER A 291 -29.35 -4.94 -17.56
C SER A 291 -29.89 -4.42 -18.91
N LEU A 292 -29.36 -3.27 -19.31
CA LEU A 292 -29.55 -2.64 -20.60
C LEU A 292 -28.23 -2.66 -21.34
N SER A 293 -28.22 -3.14 -22.57
CA SER A 293 -27.08 -3.10 -23.47
C SER A 293 -27.44 -2.50 -24.81
N ALA A 294 -26.54 -1.77 -25.41
CA ALA A 294 -26.63 -1.25 -26.74
C ALA A 294 -25.31 -1.47 -27.47
N GLY A 295 -25.37 -1.75 -28.74
CA GLY A 295 -24.15 -1.92 -29.51
C GLY A 295 -24.32 -1.51 -30.96
N TYR A 296 -23.22 -1.14 -31.57
CA TYR A 296 -23.06 -0.86 -32.97
C TYR A 296 -21.84 -1.55 -33.49
N GLY A 297 -21.93 -2.26 -34.59
CA GLY A 297 -20.78 -2.97 -35.14
C GLY A 297 -20.94 -3.24 -36.65
N SER A 298 -19.82 -3.59 -37.24
CA SER A 298 -19.74 -4.01 -38.63
C SER A 298 -18.65 -5.05 -38.84
N SER A 299 -18.74 -5.81 -39.92
CA SER A 299 -17.77 -6.85 -40.23
C SER A 299 -17.44 -6.89 -41.72
N TYR A 300 -16.26 -7.38 -42.01
CA TYR A 300 -15.75 -7.66 -43.34
C TYR A 300 -15.31 -9.12 -43.44
N SER A 301 -15.54 -9.73 -44.60
CA SER A 301 -14.96 -11.01 -44.98
C SER A 301 -14.51 -10.96 -46.44
N ASP A 302 -13.32 -11.46 -46.74
CA ASP A 302 -12.80 -11.54 -48.11
C ASP A 302 -13.52 -12.63 -48.94
N ALA A 303 -14.15 -13.60 -48.29
CA ALA A 303 -14.97 -14.60 -48.93
C ALA A 303 -16.33 -14.07 -49.41
N ARG A 304 -16.76 -12.88 -48.95
CA ARG A 304 -18.04 -12.29 -49.31
C ARG A 304 -17.98 -11.62 -50.67
N GLN A 305 -18.94 -11.94 -51.56
CA GLN A 305 -19.04 -11.37 -52.88
C GLN A 305 -20.41 -10.67 -53.07
N LYS A 306 -20.46 -9.68 -53.92
CA LYS A 306 -21.72 -9.08 -54.40
C LYS A 306 -22.35 -9.99 -55.49
N MET A 307 -23.60 -10.33 -55.35
CA MET A 307 -24.34 -11.12 -56.30
C MET A 307 -25.28 -10.21 -57.11
N PHE A 308 -25.11 -10.24 -58.41
CA PHE A 308 -25.99 -9.53 -59.38
C PHE A 308 -26.68 -10.52 -60.26
N MET A 309 -27.97 -10.35 -60.48
CA MET A 309 -28.75 -11.14 -61.44
C MET A 309 -28.67 -10.49 -62.81
N ASN A 310 -28.17 -11.25 -63.79
CA ASN A 310 -28.14 -10.84 -65.17
C ASN A 310 -29.60 -10.90 -65.80
N PRO A 311 -29.85 -10.20 -66.90
CA PRO A 311 -31.17 -10.26 -67.61
C PRO A 311 -31.55 -11.63 -68.11
N ASP A 312 -30.59 -12.55 -68.25
CA ASP A 312 -30.78 -13.95 -68.66
C ASP A 312 -31.10 -14.90 -67.49
N GLY A 313 -31.21 -14.38 -66.27
CA GLY A 313 -31.51 -15.18 -65.07
C GLY A 313 -30.28 -15.83 -64.44
N THR A 314 -29.06 -15.59 -64.95
CA THR A 314 -27.78 -16.07 -64.34
C THR A 314 -27.29 -15.10 -63.30
N TYR A 315 -26.46 -15.62 -62.34
CA TYR A 315 -25.85 -14.76 -61.32
C TYR A 315 -24.41 -14.47 -61.66
N ARG A 316 -23.99 -13.19 -61.48
CA ARG A 316 -22.61 -12.74 -61.56
C ARG A 316 -22.16 -12.33 -60.16
N TYR A 317 -20.98 -12.78 -59.78
CA TYR A 317 -20.34 -12.47 -58.50
C TYR A 317 -19.22 -11.47 -58.72
N GLU A 318 -19.23 -10.40 -57.96
CA GLU A 318 -18.19 -9.35 -57.98
C GLU A 318 -17.51 -9.20 -56.62
N ALA A 319 -16.28 -8.70 -56.64
CA ALA A 319 -15.57 -8.39 -55.42
C ALA A 319 -16.36 -7.39 -54.56
N TYR A 320 -16.41 -7.63 -53.26
CA TYR A 320 -17.09 -6.78 -52.29
C TYR A 320 -16.09 -6.00 -51.44
N PRO A 321 -15.79 -4.73 -51.82
CA PRO A 321 -14.75 -3.93 -51.16
C PRO A 321 -15.04 -3.74 -49.67
N LEU A 322 -13.96 -3.69 -48.85
CA LEU A 322 -14.01 -3.53 -47.40
C LEU A 322 -14.92 -2.35 -46.97
N ALA A 323 -14.71 -1.17 -47.58
CA ALA A 323 -15.47 0.03 -47.22
C ALA A 323 -16.96 -0.10 -47.45
N GLU A 324 -17.38 -0.81 -48.51
CA GLU A 324 -18.79 -1.08 -48.79
C GLU A 324 -19.36 -2.14 -47.84
N GLN A 325 -18.59 -3.22 -47.56
CA GLN A 325 -19.02 -4.22 -46.59
C GLN A 325 -19.21 -3.60 -45.21
N TYR A 326 -18.28 -2.73 -44.75
CA TYR A 326 -18.42 -2.06 -43.47
C TYR A 326 -19.66 -1.17 -43.39
N LYS A 327 -20.03 -0.52 -44.48
CA LYS A 327 -21.25 0.29 -44.59
C LYS A 327 -22.54 -0.59 -44.58
N ASP A 328 -22.52 -1.63 -45.40
CA ASP A 328 -23.71 -2.43 -45.61
C ASP A 328 -23.97 -3.46 -44.50
N ASN A 329 -22.89 -3.91 -43.82
CA ASN A 329 -22.99 -4.82 -42.68
C ASN A 329 -23.16 -4.09 -41.33
N ALA A 330 -23.25 -2.77 -41.35
CA ALA A 330 -23.42 -1.99 -40.12
C ALA A 330 -24.74 -2.36 -39.46
N SER A 331 -24.67 -2.74 -38.19
CA SER A 331 -25.83 -3.12 -37.40
C SER A 331 -25.80 -2.49 -36.02
N SER A 332 -27.00 -2.16 -35.52
CA SER A 332 -27.14 -1.66 -34.14
C SER A 332 -28.21 -2.49 -33.42
N TYR A 333 -28.02 -2.63 -32.13
CA TYR A 333 -28.99 -3.29 -31.27
C TYR A 333 -29.15 -2.58 -29.95
N ILE A 334 -30.33 -2.70 -29.37
CA ILE A 334 -30.62 -2.37 -27.96
C ILE A 334 -31.29 -3.60 -27.37
N SER A 335 -30.78 -4.03 -26.22
CA SER A 335 -31.26 -5.23 -25.53
C SER A 335 -31.50 -4.96 -24.07
N VAL A 336 -32.63 -5.36 -23.55
CA VAL A 336 -32.95 -5.42 -22.12
C VAL A 336 -32.92 -6.88 -21.70
N SER A 337 -32.09 -7.22 -20.76
CA SER A 337 -31.94 -8.59 -20.25
C SER A 337 -32.38 -8.67 -18.79
N LEU A 338 -33.32 -9.55 -18.49
CA LEU A 338 -33.78 -9.91 -17.16
C LEU A 338 -33.30 -11.33 -16.83
N ASN A 339 -32.44 -11.46 -15.82
CA ASN A 339 -32.01 -12.77 -15.33
C ASN A 339 -32.56 -13.02 -13.92
N VAL A 340 -33.36 -14.06 -13.79
CA VAL A 340 -34.00 -14.47 -12.52
C VAL A 340 -33.36 -15.77 -12.03
N PRO A 341 -32.59 -15.75 -10.93
CA PRO A 341 -31.99 -16.96 -10.37
C PRO A 341 -33.07 -17.83 -9.71
N ILE A 342 -33.33 -19.02 -10.26
CA ILE A 342 -34.31 -19.95 -9.70
C ILE A 342 -33.66 -20.94 -8.73
N PHE A 343 -32.51 -21.47 -9.08
CA PHE A 343 -31.76 -22.41 -8.27
C PHE A 343 -30.23 -22.26 -8.51
N GLY A 344 -29.48 -21.91 -7.48
CA GLY A 344 -28.05 -21.64 -7.54
C GLY A 344 -27.21 -22.63 -6.72
N ARG A 345 -27.57 -23.89 -6.64
CA ARG A 345 -26.81 -24.93 -5.89
C ARG A 345 -26.44 -24.53 -4.48
N LEU A 346 -27.25 -23.70 -3.82
CA LEU A 346 -27.02 -23.17 -2.46
C LEU A 346 -25.70 -22.38 -2.28
N THR A 347 -25.11 -21.88 -3.34
CA THR A 347 -23.83 -21.12 -3.28
C THR A 347 -23.93 -19.78 -2.53
N THR A 348 -25.16 -19.33 -2.27
CA THR A 348 -25.46 -18.04 -1.57
C THR A 348 -25.80 -18.25 -0.08
N ARG A 349 -25.59 -19.44 0.45
CA ARG A 349 -25.98 -19.79 1.83
C ARG A 349 -24.88 -19.50 2.85
#